data_8ef88f2a65184ee0956a013377ecd70b
#
_entry.id   8ef88f2a65184ee0956a013377ecd70b
#
_cell.length_a   1.000
_cell.length_b   1.000
_cell.length_c   1.000
_cell.angle_alpha   90.00
_cell.angle_beta   90.00
_cell.angle_gamma   90.00
#
_symmetry.space_group_name_H-M   'P 1'
#
loop_
_entity.id
_entity.type
_entity.pdbx_description
1 polymer ?
#
loop_
_entity_poly.entity_id
_entity_poly.type
_entity_poly.pdbx_seq_one_letter_code
_entity_poly.pdbx_strand_id
1 'polypeptide(L)'
;MSTDALRLNWQALTPQRMQLGESPFWHPDEQRLYWVDIPAQEIWRSGPEGQSLESWALPSEPGCIAPARSGGLVIGLRDGIYRAPHWGGDLTCLARLPHDPKTTRSNDGRCDPMGRFWVGTMYEPKDQRLGALYSLDARGAEPVLRQQANDNVTANGLAFSPESAPGHPTVYWADTGSHRVHAWRWDAQTNQLSDPKVWLQLPDKPAGFDPANLAQADLYGGRPDGAAVDVEGNYWSAQYEGGQLLKIAPDGRVLARVPVPARCPTMPCFGGPDGRTLYVTTAAKGRPDAESTRWPLAGCVLSARVDVPGLPTAYFSEPKFPKSK
;
A
#
# COMPACT_ATOMS: atom_id res chain seq x y z
N MET A 1 13.77 25.27 -5.17
CA MET A 1 13.02 25.30 -6.45
C MET A 1 11.59 24.90 -6.13
N SER A 2 10.62 25.71 -6.54
CA SER A 2 9.19 25.36 -6.36
C SER A 2 8.91 24.12 -7.20
N THR A 3 8.55 23.02 -6.55
CA THR A 3 8.07 21.82 -7.26
C THR A 3 6.68 22.14 -7.78
N ASP A 4 6.47 22.07 -9.09
CA ASP A 4 5.19 22.37 -9.71
C ASP A 4 4.10 21.43 -9.20
N ALA A 5 2.91 21.98 -8.94
CA ALA A 5 1.76 21.18 -8.56
C ALA A 5 1.20 20.49 -9.82
N LEU A 6 1.31 19.16 -9.87
CA LEU A 6 0.65 18.36 -10.91
C LEU A 6 -0.83 18.19 -10.51
N ARG A 7 -1.72 18.88 -11.21
CA ARG A 7 -3.17 18.77 -10.95
C ARG A 7 -3.78 17.67 -11.81
N LEU A 8 -4.38 16.68 -11.15
CA LEU A 8 -5.12 15.61 -11.79
C LEU A 8 -6.64 15.87 -11.66
N ASN A 9 -7.39 15.36 -12.61
CA ASN A 9 -8.87 15.41 -12.56
C ASN A 9 -9.39 14.18 -11.80
N TRP A 10 -9.53 14.32 -10.50
CA TRP A 10 -9.96 13.24 -9.61
C TRP A 10 -11.47 13.01 -9.68
N GLN A 11 -11.84 11.74 -9.66
CA GLN A 11 -13.23 11.28 -9.54
C GLN A 11 -13.31 10.25 -8.41
N ALA A 12 -14.43 10.26 -7.67
CA ALA A 12 -14.74 9.16 -6.76
C ALA A 12 -15.13 7.94 -7.59
N LEU A 13 -14.44 6.82 -7.40
CA LEU A 13 -14.70 5.58 -8.11
C LEU A 13 -16.05 4.97 -7.67
N THR A 14 -16.34 5.04 -6.37
CA THR A 14 -17.57 4.53 -5.77
C THR A 14 -18.10 5.51 -4.75
N PRO A 15 -19.42 5.52 -4.46
CA PRO A 15 -19.98 6.35 -3.39
C PRO A 15 -19.65 5.80 -1.99
N GLN A 16 -19.20 4.53 -1.92
CA GLN A 16 -18.89 3.88 -0.65
C GLN A 16 -17.66 4.54 -0.01
N ARG A 17 -17.77 4.81 1.29
CA ARG A 17 -16.67 5.38 2.08
C ARG A 17 -16.07 4.33 2.99
N MET A 18 -14.76 4.17 2.88
CA MET A 18 -13.96 3.32 3.75
C MET A 18 -13.65 4.06 5.05
N GLN A 19 -13.59 3.32 6.13
CA GLN A 19 -13.03 3.82 7.38
C GLN A 19 -11.53 4.08 7.21
N LEU A 20 -10.82 3.08 6.66
CA LEU A 20 -9.41 3.13 6.30
C LEU A 20 -9.20 2.25 5.07
N GLY A 21 -9.43 2.82 3.89
CA GLY A 21 -9.16 2.16 2.63
C GLY A 21 -7.66 1.98 2.44
N GLU A 22 -7.21 0.77 2.04
CA GLU A 22 -5.79 0.43 1.91
C GLU A 22 -5.53 -0.66 0.88
N SER A 23 -4.24 -0.92 0.62
CA SER A 23 -3.75 -2.01 -0.21
C SER A 23 -4.47 -2.17 -1.56
N PRO A 24 -4.66 -1.07 -2.32
CA PRO A 24 -5.29 -1.18 -3.62
C PRO A 24 -4.35 -1.90 -4.60
N PHE A 25 -4.92 -2.77 -5.45
CA PHE A 25 -4.25 -3.29 -6.63
C PHE A 25 -5.22 -3.49 -7.78
N TRP A 26 -4.71 -3.34 -9.00
CA TRP A 26 -5.43 -3.64 -10.21
C TRP A 26 -5.20 -5.10 -10.62
N HIS A 27 -6.28 -5.88 -10.79
CA HIS A 27 -6.21 -7.25 -11.28
C HIS A 27 -6.34 -7.26 -12.82
N PRO A 28 -5.24 -7.45 -13.57
CA PRO A 28 -5.28 -7.26 -15.02
C PRO A 28 -6.12 -8.32 -15.74
N ASP A 29 -6.18 -9.57 -15.26
CA ASP A 29 -6.94 -10.62 -15.89
C ASP A 29 -8.46 -10.47 -15.64
N GLU A 30 -8.84 -10.01 -14.45
CA GLU A 30 -10.25 -9.77 -14.08
C GLU A 30 -10.74 -8.38 -14.51
N GLN A 31 -9.83 -7.47 -14.88
CA GLN A 31 -10.11 -6.06 -15.16
C GLN A 31 -10.89 -5.38 -14.01
N ARG A 32 -10.41 -5.61 -12.78
CA ARG A 32 -11.02 -5.12 -11.54
C ARG A 32 -9.98 -4.48 -10.64
N LEU A 33 -10.42 -3.44 -9.92
CA LEU A 33 -9.70 -2.88 -8.78
C LEU A 33 -10.11 -3.62 -7.51
N TYR A 34 -9.13 -3.96 -6.69
CA TYR A 34 -9.30 -4.54 -5.35
C TYR A 34 -8.71 -3.59 -4.31
N TRP A 35 -9.28 -3.55 -3.10
CA TRP A 35 -8.76 -2.82 -1.95
C TRP A 35 -9.34 -3.41 -0.66
N VAL A 36 -8.82 -2.97 0.49
CA VAL A 36 -9.35 -3.36 1.80
C VAL A 36 -9.93 -2.16 2.55
N ASP A 37 -10.86 -2.41 3.46
CA ASP A 37 -11.19 -1.51 4.58
C ASP A 37 -10.74 -2.19 5.86
N ILE A 38 -9.58 -1.78 6.39
CA ILE A 38 -8.92 -2.48 7.50
C ILE A 38 -9.85 -2.59 8.72
N PRO A 39 -10.41 -1.50 9.28
CA PRO A 39 -11.25 -1.60 10.48
C PRO A 39 -12.61 -2.26 10.24
N ALA A 40 -13.11 -2.23 9.00
CA ALA A 40 -14.35 -2.93 8.65
C ALA A 40 -14.13 -4.44 8.48
N GLN A 41 -12.87 -4.89 8.39
CA GLN A 41 -12.49 -6.29 8.14
C GLN A 41 -13.06 -6.79 6.80
N GLU A 42 -12.91 -5.97 5.76
CA GLU A 42 -13.48 -6.27 4.45
C GLU A 42 -12.45 -6.12 3.33
N ILE A 43 -12.57 -6.96 2.31
CA ILE A 43 -11.99 -6.74 0.99
C ILE A 43 -13.11 -6.27 0.07
N TRP A 44 -12.80 -5.30 -0.76
CA TRP A 44 -13.69 -4.74 -1.78
C TRP A 44 -13.11 -4.96 -3.16
N ARG A 45 -13.98 -5.06 -4.18
CA ARG A 45 -13.57 -5.02 -5.58
C ARG A 45 -14.64 -4.37 -6.44
N SER A 46 -14.21 -3.74 -7.53
CA SER A 46 -15.10 -3.15 -8.53
C SER A 46 -14.51 -3.21 -9.93
N GLY A 47 -15.32 -2.98 -10.94
CA GLY A 47 -14.81 -2.70 -12.27
C GLY A 47 -14.10 -1.34 -12.34
N PRO A 48 -13.48 -1.00 -13.49
CA PRO A 48 -12.60 0.17 -13.65
C PRO A 48 -13.28 1.52 -13.40
N GLU A 49 -14.60 1.59 -13.54
CA GLU A 49 -15.42 2.80 -13.34
C GLU A 49 -16.31 2.70 -12.10
N GLY A 50 -16.02 1.76 -11.17
CA GLY A 50 -16.76 1.55 -9.94
C GLY A 50 -18.01 0.65 -10.08
N GLN A 51 -18.31 0.15 -11.27
CA GLN A 51 -19.41 -0.76 -11.49
C GLN A 51 -19.14 -2.13 -10.84
N SER A 52 -20.22 -2.90 -10.58
CA SER A 52 -20.15 -4.25 -10.00
C SER A 52 -19.35 -4.26 -8.68
N LEU A 53 -19.67 -3.31 -7.80
CA LEU A 53 -19.05 -3.22 -6.48
C LEU A 53 -19.45 -4.42 -5.63
N GLU A 54 -18.47 -5.11 -5.09
CA GLU A 54 -18.64 -6.27 -4.22
C GLU A 54 -17.75 -6.13 -2.97
N SER A 55 -18.22 -6.66 -1.83
CA SER A 55 -17.42 -6.77 -0.60
C SER A 55 -17.38 -8.20 -0.09
N TRP A 56 -16.34 -8.52 0.65
CA TRP A 56 -16.14 -9.80 1.29
C TRP A 56 -15.61 -9.60 2.71
N ALA A 57 -16.43 -10.01 3.71
CA ALA A 57 -16.09 -9.93 5.13
C ALA A 57 -15.03 -11.00 5.51
N LEU A 58 -14.07 -10.60 6.34
CA LEU A 58 -12.96 -11.42 6.82
C LEU A 58 -13.03 -11.60 8.34
N PRO A 59 -12.36 -12.63 8.90
CA PRO A 59 -12.40 -12.90 10.34
C PRO A 59 -11.57 -11.93 11.19
N SER A 60 -10.68 -11.15 10.56
CA SER A 60 -9.88 -10.10 11.21
C SER A 60 -9.41 -9.07 10.19
N GLU A 61 -8.74 -8.01 10.66
CA GLU A 61 -8.31 -6.90 9.82
C GLU A 61 -7.33 -7.34 8.72
N PRO A 62 -7.64 -7.12 7.43
CA PRO A 62 -6.70 -7.28 6.34
C PRO A 62 -5.79 -6.05 6.26
N GLY A 63 -4.49 -6.22 6.45
CA GLY A 63 -3.51 -5.14 6.24
C GLY A 63 -3.17 -4.95 4.76
N CYS A 64 -3.02 -6.07 4.04
CA CYS A 64 -2.64 -6.06 2.63
C CYS A 64 -3.11 -7.31 1.89
N ILE A 65 -3.23 -7.17 0.57
CA ILE A 65 -3.71 -8.23 -0.33
C ILE A 65 -2.92 -8.21 -1.66
N ALA A 66 -2.85 -9.36 -2.31
CA ALA A 66 -2.36 -9.45 -3.68
C ALA A 66 -3.02 -10.61 -4.45
N PRO A 67 -3.06 -10.56 -5.80
CA PRO A 67 -3.59 -11.64 -6.61
C PRO A 67 -2.63 -12.84 -6.60
N ALA A 68 -3.16 -14.04 -6.69
CA ALA A 68 -2.36 -15.25 -6.85
C ALA A 68 -2.43 -15.80 -8.29
N ARG A 69 -1.30 -16.31 -8.83
CA ARG A 69 -1.24 -16.85 -10.20
C ARG A 69 -2.17 -18.04 -10.43
N SER A 70 -2.48 -18.78 -9.38
CA SER A 70 -3.42 -19.91 -9.42
C SER A 70 -4.88 -19.50 -9.28
N GLY A 71 -5.17 -18.19 -9.22
CA GLY A 71 -6.47 -17.58 -8.95
C GLY A 71 -6.66 -17.22 -7.48
N GLY A 72 -7.63 -16.37 -7.16
CA GLY A 72 -7.90 -15.88 -5.81
C GLY A 72 -6.82 -14.96 -5.26
N LEU A 73 -6.67 -14.91 -3.93
CA LEU A 73 -5.87 -13.90 -3.23
C LEU A 73 -4.91 -14.52 -2.21
N VAL A 74 -3.78 -13.86 -1.99
CA VAL A 74 -3.00 -13.94 -0.75
C VAL A 74 -3.34 -12.70 0.09
N ILE A 75 -3.49 -12.89 1.41
CA ILE A 75 -4.05 -11.90 2.33
C ILE A 75 -3.20 -11.86 3.59
N GLY A 76 -2.69 -10.68 3.95
CA GLY A 76 -2.09 -10.42 5.25
C GLY A 76 -3.18 -10.03 6.24
N LEU A 77 -3.58 -10.96 7.11
CA LEU A 77 -4.47 -10.69 8.23
C LEU A 77 -3.69 -10.28 9.48
N ARG A 78 -4.39 -9.91 10.53
CA ARG A 78 -3.80 -9.44 11.80
C ARG A 78 -2.66 -10.33 12.29
N ASP A 79 -2.82 -11.65 12.25
CA ASP A 79 -1.95 -12.63 12.89
C ASP A 79 -1.12 -13.49 11.93
N GLY A 80 -1.29 -13.31 10.61
CA GLY A 80 -0.65 -14.21 9.65
C GLY A 80 -0.95 -13.90 8.20
N ILE A 81 -0.39 -14.73 7.33
CA ILE A 81 -0.58 -14.68 5.89
C ILE A 81 -1.45 -15.85 5.48
N TYR A 82 -2.51 -15.58 4.74
CA TYR A 82 -3.54 -16.54 4.37
C TYR A 82 -3.72 -16.59 2.86
N ARG A 83 -4.20 -17.74 2.41
CA ARG A 83 -4.53 -18.02 1.01
C ARG A 83 -6.02 -18.24 0.86
N ALA A 84 -6.64 -17.58 -0.10
CA ALA A 84 -7.99 -17.84 -0.55
C ALA A 84 -7.96 -18.27 -2.03
N PRO A 85 -8.44 -19.48 -2.40
CA PRO A 85 -8.33 -20.00 -3.76
C PRO A 85 -9.21 -19.28 -4.79
N HIS A 86 -10.23 -18.58 -4.32
CA HIS A 86 -11.13 -17.75 -5.12
C HIS A 86 -11.76 -16.66 -4.23
N TRP A 87 -12.46 -15.70 -4.84
CA TRP A 87 -13.23 -14.69 -4.12
C TRP A 87 -14.27 -15.34 -3.19
N GLY A 88 -14.26 -14.94 -1.92
CA GLY A 88 -15.15 -15.51 -0.90
C GLY A 88 -14.80 -16.93 -0.47
N GLY A 89 -13.65 -17.49 -0.89
CA GLY A 89 -13.23 -18.84 -0.56
C GLY A 89 -12.67 -18.99 0.85
N ASP A 90 -12.58 -20.23 1.31
CA ASP A 90 -12.00 -20.57 2.61
C ASP A 90 -10.54 -20.11 2.75
N LEU A 91 -10.19 -19.63 3.92
CA LEU A 91 -8.86 -19.12 4.24
C LEU A 91 -7.96 -20.24 4.78
N THR A 92 -6.86 -20.50 4.09
CA THR A 92 -5.79 -21.41 4.56
C THR A 92 -4.62 -20.57 5.08
N CYS A 93 -4.20 -20.76 6.33
CA CYS A 93 -3.03 -20.10 6.88
C CYS A 93 -1.75 -20.67 6.24
N LEU A 94 -0.98 -19.80 5.55
CA LEU A 94 0.32 -20.16 4.98
C LEU A 94 1.45 -19.94 5.98
N ALA A 95 1.39 -18.90 6.80
CA ALA A 95 2.37 -18.61 7.83
C ALA A 95 1.80 -17.71 8.93
N ARG A 96 2.17 -17.97 10.18
CA ARG A 96 1.91 -17.05 11.30
C ARG A 96 3.00 -15.99 11.33
N LEU A 97 2.59 -14.72 11.56
CA LEU A 97 3.54 -13.64 11.79
C LEU A 97 4.07 -13.72 13.24
N PRO A 98 5.39 -13.57 13.46
CA PRO A 98 6.00 -13.75 14.78
C PRO A 98 5.85 -12.48 15.65
N HIS A 99 4.61 -12.10 15.96
CA HIS A 99 4.28 -10.97 16.83
C HIS A 99 3.06 -11.31 17.72
N ASP A 100 2.82 -10.52 18.75
CA ASP A 100 1.60 -10.60 19.53
C ASP A 100 0.43 -9.91 18.77
N PRO A 101 -0.58 -10.67 18.30
CA PRO A 101 -1.69 -10.08 17.56
C PRO A 101 -2.62 -9.18 18.40
N LYS A 102 -2.43 -9.12 19.73
CA LYS A 102 -3.17 -8.19 20.59
C LYS A 102 -2.66 -6.74 20.45
N THR A 103 -1.41 -6.57 20.07
CA THR A 103 -0.73 -5.27 20.00
C THR A 103 -0.17 -4.95 18.63
N THR A 104 -0.06 -5.94 17.76
CA THR A 104 0.56 -5.80 16.44
C THR A 104 -0.33 -6.43 15.37
N ARG A 105 -0.39 -5.82 14.23
CA ARG A 105 -1.09 -6.35 13.06
C ARG A 105 -0.27 -6.23 11.79
N SER A 106 -0.64 -6.98 10.76
CA SER A 106 -0.17 -6.69 9.40
C SER A 106 -0.61 -5.27 8.97
N ASN A 107 0.18 -4.67 8.12
CA ASN A 107 -0.13 -3.36 7.50
C ASN A 107 0.17 -3.43 6.00
N ASP A 108 0.86 -2.45 5.41
CA ASP A 108 1.16 -2.44 3.98
C ASP A 108 1.97 -3.68 3.53
N GLY A 109 1.68 -4.15 2.33
CA GLY A 109 2.37 -5.27 1.72
C GLY A 109 1.95 -5.47 0.27
N ARG A 110 2.76 -6.23 -0.48
CA ARG A 110 2.51 -6.60 -1.87
C ARG A 110 3.38 -7.77 -2.32
N CYS A 111 3.12 -8.27 -3.52
CA CYS A 111 4.04 -9.20 -4.14
C CYS A 111 5.26 -8.50 -4.75
N ASP A 112 6.41 -9.17 -4.69
CA ASP A 112 7.58 -8.82 -5.47
C ASP A 112 7.48 -9.39 -6.91
N PRO A 113 8.32 -8.92 -7.86
CA PRO A 113 8.33 -9.44 -9.24
C PRO A 113 8.63 -10.94 -9.34
N MET A 114 9.26 -11.54 -8.31
CA MET A 114 9.58 -12.97 -8.25
C MET A 114 8.43 -13.82 -7.71
N GLY A 115 7.34 -13.22 -7.25
CA GLY A 115 6.14 -13.88 -6.77
C GLY A 115 6.10 -14.20 -5.28
N ARG A 116 6.98 -13.61 -4.47
CA ARG A 116 6.89 -13.68 -3.01
C ARG A 116 5.94 -12.62 -2.49
N PHE A 117 5.21 -12.91 -1.42
CA PHE A 117 4.38 -11.91 -0.76
C PHE A 117 5.14 -11.26 0.40
N TRP A 118 5.24 -9.95 0.36
CA TRP A 118 5.89 -9.16 1.41
C TRP A 118 4.82 -8.46 2.24
N VAL A 119 5.02 -8.47 3.56
CA VAL A 119 4.10 -7.86 4.51
C VAL A 119 4.87 -7.12 5.61
N GLY A 120 4.52 -5.86 5.79
CA GLY A 120 4.95 -5.04 6.91
C GLY A 120 3.99 -5.15 8.09
N THR A 121 4.48 -4.84 9.28
CA THR A 121 3.66 -4.85 10.50
C THR A 121 3.65 -3.49 11.18
N MET A 122 2.61 -3.23 11.96
CA MET A 122 2.47 -2.03 12.77
C MET A 122 2.21 -2.42 14.22
N TYR A 123 3.04 -1.91 15.12
CA TYR A 123 2.78 -1.95 16.55
C TYR A 123 1.81 -0.82 16.92
N GLU A 124 0.59 -1.17 17.31
CA GLU A 124 -0.52 -0.22 17.42
C GLU A 124 -0.37 0.83 18.54
N PRO A 125 0.25 0.54 19.70
CA PRO A 125 0.52 1.55 20.71
C PRO A 125 1.50 2.64 20.23
N LYS A 126 2.38 2.35 19.27
CA LYS A 126 3.31 3.30 18.62
C LYS A 126 4.35 3.97 19.55
N ASP A 127 4.50 3.46 20.76
CA ASP A 127 5.51 3.93 21.74
C ASP A 127 6.83 3.17 21.62
N GLN A 128 6.88 2.12 20.80
CA GLN A 128 8.05 1.31 20.51
C GLN A 128 8.18 1.03 19.01
N ARG A 129 9.41 0.72 18.58
CA ARG A 129 9.74 0.43 17.18
C ARG A 129 9.72 -1.08 16.93
N LEU A 130 8.56 -1.70 17.10
CA LEU A 130 8.37 -3.15 16.99
C LEU A 130 7.82 -3.61 15.62
N GLY A 131 7.58 -2.68 14.70
CA GLY A 131 7.21 -3.00 13.34
C GLY A 131 8.36 -3.68 12.59
N ALA A 132 8.02 -4.62 11.71
CA ALA A 132 8.96 -5.40 10.92
C ALA A 132 8.44 -5.63 9.51
N LEU A 133 9.33 -6.02 8.60
CA LEU A 133 9.03 -6.41 7.23
C LEU A 133 9.38 -7.88 7.04
N TYR A 134 8.44 -8.64 6.52
CA TYR A 134 8.58 -10.06 6.22
C TYR A 134 8.35 -10.34 4.74
N SER A 135 8.95 -11.39 4.22
CA SER A 135 8.62 -11.95 2.91
C SER A 135 8.27 -13.43 3.05
N LEU A 136 7.19 -13.85 2.41
CA LEU A 136 6.75 -15.23 2.31
C LEU A 136 7.07 -15.75 0.90
N ASP A 137 7.92 -16.77 0.83
CA ASP A 137 8.19 -17.54 -0.39
C ASP A 137 7.46 -18.88 -0.31
N ALA A 138 6.43 -19.05 -1.12
CA ALA A 138 5.66 -20.28 -1.19
C ALA A 138 5.88 -21.07 -2.49
N ARG A 139 6.94 -20.77 -3.25
CA ARG A 139 7.23 -21.44 -4.54
C ARG A 139 7.86 -22.84 -4.34
N GLY A 140 8.39 -23.12 -3.17
CA GLY A 140 8.91 -24.44 -2.77
C GLY A 140 7.83 -25.39 -2.27
N ALA A 141 8.25 -26.55 -1.74
CA ALA A 141 7.35 -27.54 -1.16
C ALA A 141 6.63 -27.01 0.09
N GLU A 142 7.32 -26.20 0.89
CA GLU A 142 6.78 -25.57 2.10
C GLU A 142 6.96 -24.05 2.02
N PRO A 143 5.99 -23.27 2.51
CA PRO A 143 6.14 -21.81 2.61
C PRO A 143 7.26 -21.42 3.57
N VAL A 144 8.11 -20.49 3.17
CA VAL A 144 9.23 -19.97 3.99
C VAL A 144 8.99 -18.49 4.29
N LEU A 145 8.74 -18.18 5.55
CA LEU A 145 8.66 -16.80 6.05
C LEU A 145 10.04 -16.33 6.48
N ARG A 146 10.48 -15.16 5.98
CA ARG A 146 11.75 -14.54 6.35
C ARG A 146 11.52 -13.11 6.80
N GLN A 147 12.12 -12.72 7.93
CA GLN A 147 12.21 -11.32 8.31
C GLN A 147 13.28 -10.62 7.45
N GLN A 148 12.92 -9.53 6.82
CA GLN A 148 13.77 -8.76 5.92
C GLN A 148 14.33 -7.51 6.59
N ALA A 149 13.50 -6.83 7.40
CA ALA A 149 13.88 -5.65 8.16
C ALA A 149 13.04 -5.53 9.44
N ASN A 150 13.45 -4.67 10.35
CA ASN A 150 12.78 -4.35 11.60
C ASN A 150 13.02 -2.88 11.99
N ASP A 151 12.78 -2.53 13.25
CA ASP A 151 13.00 -1.18 13.81
C ASP A 151 12.17 -0.12 13.08
N ASN A 152 10.88 -0.37 12.94
CA ASN A 152 9.89 0.50 12.32
C ASN A 152 8.72 0.72 13.28
N VAL A 153 8.10 1.89 13.26
CA VAL A 153 6.88 2.16 14.04
C VAL A 153 5.65 1.69 13.28
N THR A 154 5.55 2.08 12.00
CA THR A 154 4.42 1.76 11.14
C THR A 154 4.92 1.50 9.73
N ALA A 155 4.97 0.23 9.37
CA ALA A 155 5.41 -0.23 8.06
C ALA A 155 4.44 0.21 6.96
N ASN A 156 4.94 0.96 5.98
CA ASN A 156 4.19 1.47 4.85
C ASN A 156 5.07 1.61 3.61
N GLY A 157 4.47 2.05 2.50
CA GLY A 157 5.14 2.48 1.28
C GLY A 157 6.06 1.42 0.66
N LEU A 158 5.75 0.13 0.88
CA LEU A 158 6.54 -0.94 0.28
C LEU A 158 6.40 -0.87 -1.25
N ALA A 159 7.52 -0.78 -1.94
CA ALA A 159 7.55 -0.79 -3.40
C ALA A 159 8.88 -1.31 -3.93
N PHE A 160 8.86 -1.78 -5.17
CA PHE A 160 10.02 -2.29 -5.89
C PHE A 160 10.28 -1.39 -7.10
N SER A 161 11.55 -1.05 -7.34
CA SER A 161 11.93 -0.36 -8.58
C SER A 161 11.80 -1.30 -9.79
N PRO A 162 11.65 -0.77 -11.03
CA PRO A 162 11.72 -1.60 -12.22
C PRO A 162 13.06 -2.33 -12.32
N GLU A 163 13.07 -3.53 -12.94
CA GLU A 163 14.30 -4.29 -13.19
C GLU A 163 15.29 -3.54 -14.11
N SER A 164 14.76 -2.68 -14.98
CA SER A 164 15.56 -1.82 -15.88
C SER A 164 16.23 -0.65 -15.18
N ALA A 165 15.95 -0.42 -13.88
CA ALA A 165 16.62 0.65 -13.14
C ALA A 165 18.14 0.40 -13.08
N PRO A 166 18.98 1.43 -13.26
CA PRO A 166 20.42 1.29 -13.15
C PRO A 166 20.83 0.73 -11.79
N GLY A 167 21.61 -0.35 -11.80
CA GLY A 167 22.04 -1.04 -10.60
C GLY A 167 21.15 -2.23 -10.24
N HIS A 168 21.18 -2.64 -8.99
CA HIS A 168 20.28 -3.69 -8.49
C HIS A 168 18.88 -3.11 -8.25
N PRO A 169 17.80 -3.93 -8.38
CA PRO A 169 16.47 -3.52 -7.98
C PRO A 169 16.48 -2.95 -6.56
N THR A 170 15.75 -1.86 -6.37
CA THR A 170 15.63 -1.18 -5.07
C THR A 170 14.32 -1.57 -4.43
N VAL A 171 14.36 -1.91 -3.15
CA VAL A 171 13.17 -2.01 -2.28
C VAL A 171 13.05 -0.71 -1.50
N TYR A 172 11.90 -0.08 -1.61
CA TYR A 172 11.51 1.07 -0.78
C TYR A 172 10.58 0.61 0.33
N TRP A 173 10.74 1.18 1.51
CA TRP A 173 9.88 0.91 2.67
C TRP A 173 9.80 2.13 3.57
N ALA A 174 8.59 2.63 3.80
CA ALA A 174 8.36 3.79 4.63
C ALA A 174 8.16 3.43 6.10
N ASP A 175 8.66 4.27 6.98
CA ASP A 175 8.27 4.36 8.38
C ASP A 175 7.46 5.63 8.58
N THR A 176 6.13 5.49 8.59
CA THR A 176 5.21 6.61 8.73
C THR A 176 5.46 7.40 10.01
N GLY A 177 5.75 6.69 11.13
CA GLY A 177 5.99 7.32 12.43
C GLY A 177 7.25 8.18 12.46
N SER A 178 8.26 7.84 11.66
CA SER A 178 9.53 8.56 11.58
C SER A 178 9.61 9.53 10.40
N HIS A 179 8.56 9.67 9.59
CA HIS A 179 8.51 10.50 8.37
C HIS A 179 9.62 10.15 7.37
N ARG A 180 9.99 8.87 7.25
CA ARG A 180 11.11 8.38 6.45
C ARG A 180 10.69 7.36 5.42
N VAL A 181 11.41 7.35 4.31
CA VAL A 181 11.42 6.22 3.38
C VAL A 181 12.85 5.69 3.33
N HIS A 182 12.98 4.41 3.62
CA HIS A 182 14.22 3.66 3.49
C HIS A 182 14.31 3.03 2.12
N ALA A 183 15.54 2.82 1.63
CA ALA A 183 15.80 2.06 0.42
C ALA A 183 16.94 1.08 0.65
N TRP A 184 16.82 -0.10 0.03
CA TRP A 184 17.82 -1.17 0.02
C TRP A 184 18.11 -1.61 -1.40
N ARG A 185 19.34 -2.06 -1.63
CA ARG A 185 19.60 -2.94 -2.78
C ARG A 185 18.96 -4.29 -2.47
N TRP A 186 18.35 -4.87 -3.49
CA TRP A 186 17.70 -6.17 -3.37
C TRP A 186 18.25 -7.15 -4.39
N ASP A 187 18.77 -8.27 -3.90
CA ASP A 187 19.04 -9.43 -4.73
C ASP A 187 17.74 -10.24 -4.87
N ALA A 188 17.14 -10.14 -6.04
CA ALA A 188 15.86 -10.81 -6.32
C ALA A 188 15.99 -12.35 -6.34
N GLN A 189 17.17 -12.92 -6.62
CA GLN A 189 17.37 -14.37 -6.65
C GLN A 189 17.49 -14.94 -5.25
N THR A 190 18.33 -14.35 -4.41
CA THR A 190 18.55 -14.81 -3.02
C THR A 190 17.55 -14.23 -2.03
N ASN A 191 16.77 -13.24 -2.45
CA ASN A 191 15.83 -12.50 -1.62
C ASN A 191 16.52 -11.83 -0.42
N GLN A 192 17.67 -11.21 -0.64
CA GLN A 192 18.45 -10.51 0.37
C GLN A 192 18.45 -9.01 0.15
N LEU A 193 18.25 -8.27 1.23
CA LEU A 193 18.41 -6.81 1.29
C LEU A 193 19.82 -6.46 1.73
N SER A 194 20.42 -5.45 1.11
CA SER A 194 21.73 -4.88 1.48
C SER A 194 21.74 -3.37 1.33
N ASP A 195 22.78 -2.73 1.83
CA ASP A 195 23.04 -1.29 1.72
C ASP A 195 21.85 -0.41 2.14
N PRO A 196 21.34 -0.54 3.39
CA PRO A 196 20.21 0.26 3.87
C PRO A 196 20.58 1.74 3.93
N LYS A 197 19.68 2.59 3.45
CA LYS A 197 19.83 4.05 3.56
C LYS A 197 18.49 4.72 3.84
N VAL A 198 18.50 5.83 4.56
CA VAL A 198 17.39 6.78 4.54
C VAL A 198 17.43 7.46 3.18
N TRP A 199 16.50 7.08 2.32
CA TRP A 199 16.42 7.59 0.95
C TRP A 199 15.69 8.93 0.87
N LEU A 200 14.64 9.08 1.71
CA LEU A 200 13.87 10.31 1.84
C LEU A 200 13.58 10.58 3.31
N GLN A 201 13.79 11.82 3.75
CA GLN A 201 13.35 12.35 5.03
C GLN A 201 12.37 13.49 4.78
N LEU A 202 11.16 13.37 5.30
CA LEU A 202 10.14 14.42 5.27
C LEU A 202 10.16 15.21 6.58
N PRO A 203 9.65 16.46 6.59
CA PRO A 203 9.51 17.23 7.82
C PRO A 203 8.62 16.51 8.85
N ASP A 204 9.00 16.59 10.10
CA ASP A 204 8.24 16.01 11.19
C ASP A 204 6.87 16.69 11.33
N LYS A 205 5.92 15.97 11.92
CA LYS A 205 4.62 16.52 12.28
C LYS A 205 4.81 17.68 13.28
N PRO A 206 4.21 18.86 13.04
CA PRO A 206 4.36 19.99 13.93
C PRO A 206 3.94 19.65 15.37
N ALA A 207 4.71 20.13 16.36
CA ALA A 207 4.34 19.98 17.76
C ALA A 207 3.00 20.64 18.03
N GLY A 208 2.12 19.97 18.79
CA GLY A 208 0.78 20.48 19.08
C GLY A 208 -0.17 20.51 17.86
N PHE A 209 0.13 19.72 16.82
CA PHE A 209 -0.72 19.62 15.64
C PHE A 209 -2.14 19.17 16.03
N ASP A 210 -3.13 20.01 15.69
CA ASP A 210 -4.54 19.73 15.84
C ASP A 210 -5.18 19.57 14.45
N PRO A 211 -5.67 18.39 14.09
CA PRO A 211 -6.33 18.17 12.80
C PRO A 211 -7.65 18.96 12.64
N ALA A 212 -8.29 19.38 13.76
CA ALA A 212 -9.48 20.21 13.72
C ALA A 212 -9.16 21.68 13.36
N ASN A 213 -7.92 22.12 13.56
CA ASN A 213 -7.45 23.44 13.12
C ASN A 213 -7.01 23.36 11.65
N LEU A 214 -7.93 23.65 10.72
CA LEU A 214 -7.68 23.55 9.28
C LEU A 214 -6.51 24.42 8.81
N ALA A 215 -6.28 25.59 9.40
CA ALA A 215 -5.18 26.47 9.03
C ALA A 215 -3.81 25.84 9.38
N GLN A 216 -3.71 25.18 10.54
CA GLN A 216 -2.54 24.40 10.90
C GLN A 216 -2.38 23.17 10.00
N ALA A 217 -3.50 22.47 9.76
CA ALA A 217 -3.53 21.29 8.92
C ALA A 217 -3.00 21.59 7.50
N ASP A 218 -3.32 22.74 6.93
CA ASP A 218 -2.87 23.14 5.59
C ASP A 218 -1.36 23.35 5.47
N LEU A 219 -0.69 23.65 6.56
CA LEU A 219 0.77 23.82 6.60
C LEU A 219 1.52 22.47 6.72
N TYR A 220 0.83 21.41 7.10
CA TYR A 220 1.44 20.10 7.25
C TYR A 220 1.36 19.29 5.94
N GLY A 221 2.53 19.00 5.38
CA GLY A 221 2.66 18.25 4.12
C GLY A 221 2.33 16.76 4.22
N GLY A 222 2.04 16.26 5.42
CA GLY A 222 1.74 14.84 5.67
C GLY A 222 2.97 13.99 5.96
N ARG A 223 2.73 12.71 6.12
CA ARG A 223 3.73 11.67 6.39
C ARG A 223 3.58 10.53 5.39
N PRO A 224 4.68 9.82 5.05
CA PRO A 224 4.63 8.79 4.04
C PRO A 224 3.73 7.64 4.49
N ASP A 225 2.80 7.25 3.63
CA ASP A 225 1.91 6.12 3.80
C ASP A 225 2.17 5.11 2.67
N GLY A 226 1.17 4.48 2.07
CA GLY A 226 1.33 3.56 0.96
C GLY A 226 1.93 4.22 -0.29
N ALA A 227 2.47 3.40 -1.19
CA ALA A 227 3.12 3.88 -2.39
C ALA A 227 2.96 2.95 -3.60
N ALA A 228 3.26 3.48 -4.78
CA ALA A 228 3.39 2.74 -6.03
C ALA A 228 4.59 3.28 -6.83
N VAL A 229 5.04 2.51 -7.83
CA VAL A 229 6.13 2.93 -8.73
C VAL A 229 5.63 2.91 -10.16
N ASP A 230 5.98 3.94 -10.95
CA ASP A 230 5.70 4.00 -12.38
C ASP A 230 6.82 3.33 -13.21
N VAL A 231 6.60 3.15 -14.52
CA VAL A 231 7.58 2.48 -15.41
C VAL A 231 8.87 3.26 -15.59
N GLU A 232 8.89 4.56 -15.27
CA GLU A 232 10.09 5.40 -15.25
C GLU A 232 10.89 5.26 -13.94
N GLY A 233 10.35 4.48 -12.97
CA GLY A 233 10.97 4.27 -11.67
C GLY A 233 10.64 5.34 -10.63
N ASN A 234 9.72 6.27 -10.93
CA ASN A 234 9.33 7.27 -9.94
C ASN A 234 8.44 6.64 -8.87
N TYR A 235 8.76 6.92 -7.62
CA TYR A 235 8.01 6.49 -6.45
C TYR A 235 6.90 7.50 -6.13
N TRP A 236 5.65 7.03 -6.14
CA TRP A 236 4.47 7.81 -5.81
C TRP A 236 4.02 7.48 -4.40
N SER A 237 4.23 8.41 -3.48
CA SER A 237 3.93 8.23 -2.05
C SER A 237 2.68 9.01 -1.64
N ALA A 238 1.71 8.32 -1.05
CA ALA A 238 0.62 8.99 -0.36
C ALA A 238 1.16 9.70 0.88
N GLN A 239 0.62 10.90 1.13
CA GLN A 239 0.99 11.69 2.30
C GLN A 239 -0.22 11.76 3.25
N TYR A 240 -0.27 10.83 4.19
CA TYR A 240 -1.35 10.81 5.20
C TYR A 240 -1.38 12.13 5.98
N GLU A 241 -2.56 12.71 6.15
CA GLU A 241 -2.79 14.06 6.69
C GLU A 241 -2.19 15.20 5.83
N GLY A 242 -1.66 14.89 4.65
CA GLY A 242 -1.05 15.87 3.73
C GLY A 242 -1.95 16.31 2.58
N GLY A 243 -3.05 15.59 2.30
CA GLY A 243 -3.94 15.91 1.19
C GLY A 243 -3.28 15.85 -0.19
N GLN A 244 -2.23 15.05 -0.35
CA GLN A 244 -1.45 14.99 -1.58
C GLN A 244 -0.74 13.65 -1.76
N LEU A 245 -0.30 13.38 -2.99
CA LEU A 245 0.76 12.44 -3.29
C LEU A 245 2.05 13.21 -3.60
N LEU A 246 3.20 12.58 -3.37
CA LEU A 246 4.49 13.02 -3.89
C LEU A 246 4.93 12.10 -5.01
N LYS A 247 5.27 12.64 -6.18
CA LYS A 247 6.01 11.93 -7.24
C LYS A 247 7.50 12.19 -7.02
N ILE A 248 8.29 11.14 -6.82
CA ILE A 248 9.68 11.22 -6.38
C ILE A 248 10.55 10.43 -7.34
N ALA A 249 11.59 11.06 -7.89
CA ALA A 249 12.55 10.40 -8.77
C ALA A 249 13.40 9.35 -8.01
N PRO A 250 14.04 8.40 -8.72
CA PRO A 250 14.91 7.38 -8.10
C PRO A 250 16.07 7.97 -7.26
N ASP A 251 16.48 9.19 -7.52
CA ASP A 251 17.52 9.92 -6.76
C ASP A 251 16.99 10.56 -5.46
N GLY A 252 15.68 10.45 -5.16
CA GLY A 252 15.02 11.03 -3.98
C GLY A 252 14.50 12.45 -4.17
N ARG A 253 14.66 13.03 -5.34
CA ARG A 253 14.18 14.38 -5.65
C ARG A 253 12.67 14.37 -5.89
N VAL A 254 11.92 15.22 -5.17
CA VAL A 254 10.49 15.41 -5.39
C VAL A 254 10.28 16.11 -6.75
N LEU A 255 9.64 15.41 -7.68
CA LEU A 255 9.33 15.92 -9.03
C LEU A 255 8.04 16.72 -9.05
N ALA A 256 7.02 16.25 -8.32
CA ALA A 256 5.72 16.91 -8.28
C ALA A 256 5.01 16.67 -6.95
N ARG A 257 4.16 17.63 -6.59
CA ARG A 257 3.13 17.51 -5.57
C ARG A 257 1.78 17.37 -6.27
N VAL A 258 1.03 16.33 -5.93
CA VAL A 258 -0.24 15.98 -6.57
C VAL A 258 -1.36 16.13 -5.54
N PRO A 259 -2.08 17.26 -5.50
CA PRO A 259 -3.19 17.44 -4.58
C PRO A 259 -4.28 16.38 -4.78
N VAL A 260 -4.77 15.82 -3.67
CA VAL A 260 -5.84 14.82 -3.63
C VAL A 260 -7.04 15.45 -2.90
N PRO A 261 -8.30 15.28 -3.40
CA PRO A 261 -9.49 15.85 -2.77
C PRO A 261 -9.95 15.06 -1.52
N ALA A 262 -8.98 14.60 -0.74
CA ALA A 262 -9.14 13.94 0.56
C ALA A 262 -7.92 14.26 1.42
N ARG A 263 -8.14 14.55 2.70
CA ARG A 263 -7.05 14.91 3.62
C ARG A 263 -6.07 13.77 3.87
N CYS A 264 -6.58 12.55 3.91
CA CYS A 264 -5.80 11.36 4.21
C CYS A 264 -5.82 10.38 3.03
N PRO A 265 -5.07 10.66 1.93
CA PRO A 265 -4.76 9.60 0.97
C PRO A 265 -3.89 8.56 1.67
N THR A 266 -4.17 7.28 1.43
CA THR A 266 -3.49 6.17 2.10
C THR A 266 -2.55 5.43 1.16
N MET A 267 -3.02 4.96 0.00
CA MET A 267 -2.15 4.23 -0.93
C MET A 267 -2.57 4.43 -2.39
N PRO A 268 -1.62 4.78 -3.28
CA PRO A 268 -1.85 4.76 -4.72
C PRO A 268 -1.63 3.37 -5.31
N CYS A 269 -2.35 3.06 -6.40
CA CYS A 269 -1.98 2.01 -7.33
C CYS A 269 -2.30 2.42 -8.76
N PHE A 270 -1.56 1.86 -9.72
CA PHE A 270 -1.83 2.04 -11.13
C PHE A 270 -2.66 0.87 -11.67
N GLY A 271 -3.54 1.16 -12.62
CA GLY A 271 -4.38 0.15 -13.22
C GLY A 271 -5.08 0.65 -14.47
N GLY A 272 -6.21 -0.01 -14.80
CA GLY A 272 -6.86 0.15 -16.08
C GLY A 272 -6.16 -0.64 -17.19
N PRO A 273 -6.79 -0.79 -18.36
CA PRO A 273 -6.26 -1.62 -19.45
C PRO A 273 -4.89 -1.18 -19.96
N ASP A 274 -4.53 0.09 -19.81
CA ASP A 274 -3.28 0.68 -20.28
C ASP A 274 -2.30 1.07 -19.12
N GLY A 275 -2.66 0.73 -17.87
CA GLY A 275 -1.86 1.05 -16.70
C GLY A 275 -1.78 2.55 -16.36
N ARG A 276 -2.61 3.39 -16.99
CA ARG A 276 -2.58 4.87 -16.84
C ARG A 276 -3.72 5.42 -16.00
N THR A 277 -4.46 4.59 -15.32
CA THR A 277 -5.40 5.03 -14.29
C THR A 277 -4.74 4.93 -12.94
N LEU A 278 -4.55 6.07 -12.29
CA LEU A 278 -4.06 6.13 -10.92
C LEU A 278 -5.27 6.07 -9.99
N TYR A 279 -5.36 5.00 -9.20
CA TYR A 279 -6.33 4.85 -8.13
C TYR A 279 -5.67 5.21 -6.81
N VAL A 280 -6.42 5.82 -5.89
CA VAL A 280 -5.94 6.19 -4.55
C VAL A 280 -7.02 5.85 -3.53
N THR A 281 -6.67 5.02 -2.57
CA THR A 281 -7.49 4.81 -1.38
C THR A 281 -7.32 5.94 -0.40
N THR A 282 -8.35 6.18 0.42
CA THR A 282 -8.35 7.27 1.42
C THR A 282 -8.99 6.83 2.73
N ALA A 283 -8.76 7.58 3.80
CA ALA A 283 -9.30 7.32 5.12
C ALA A 283 -10.28 8.40 5.58
N ALA A 284 -11.34 7.97 6.30
CA ALA A 284 -12.32 8.85 6.96
C ALA A 284 -12.40 8.64 8.48
N LYS A 285 -11.94 7.49 9.01
CA LYS A 285 -12.04 7.13 10.43
C LYS A 285 -11.29 8.11 11.33
N GLY A 286 -11.99 8.58 12.37
CA GLY A 286 -11.38 9.43 13.41
C GLY A 286 -10.98 10.83 12.93
N ARG A 287 -11.58 11.30 11.80
CA ARG A 287 -11.30 12.65 11.29
C ARG A 287 -12.33 13.65 11.82
N PRO A 288 -11.91 14.90 12.12
CA PRO A 288 -12.81 15.95 12.60
C PRO A 288 -13.91 16.29 11.57
N ASP A 289 -15.09 16.70 12.03
CA ASP A 289 -16.22 17.09 11.17
C ASP A 289 -15.87 18.25 10.23
N ALA A 290 -15.09 19.22 10.70
CA ALA A 290 -14.62 20.32 9.88
C ALA A 290 -13.79 19.85 8.69
N GLU A 291 -12.97 18.82 8.90
CA GLU A 291 -12.18 18.18 7.85
C GLU A 291 -13.07 17.41 6.86
N SER A 292 -14.02 16.62 7.38
CA SER A 292 -14.97 15.86 6.55
C SER A 292 -15.85 16.77 5.70
N THR A 293 -16.20 17.96 6.21
CA THR A 293 -16.95 18.98 5.47
C THR A 293 -16.10 19.56 4.31
N ARG A 294 -14.84 19.86 4.58
CA ARG A 294 -13.93 20.45 3.56
C ARG A 294 -13.50 19.45 2.50
N TRP A 295 -13.33 18.18 2.86
CA TRP A 295 -12.95 17.08 1.96
C TRP A 295 -14.05 16.00 1.92
N PRO A 296 -15.15 16.26 1.19
CA PRO A 296 -16.31 15.34 1.18
C PRO A 296 -16.03 13.99 0.53
N LEU A 297 -14.89 13.81 -0.14
CA LEU A 297 -14.46 12.54 -0.72
C LEU A 297 -13.54 11.71 0.21
N ALA A 298 -13.34 12.15 1.45
CA ALA A 298 -12.63 11.35 2.45
C ALA A 298 -13.29 9.98 2.65
N GLY A 299 -12.48 8.92 2.61
CA GLY A 299 -12.92 7.53 2.65
C GLY A 299 -13.28 6.93 1.27
N CYS A 300 -13.48 7.74 0.23
CA CYS A 300 -13.71 7.22 -1.11
C CYS A 300 -12.40 6.66 -1.71
N VAL A 301 -12.55 5.70 -2.61
CA VAL A 301 -11.50 5.36 -3.58
C VAL A 301 -11.59 6.36 -4.72
N LEU A 302 -10.48 6.99 -5.04
CA LEU A 302 -10.39 8.02 -6.06
C LEU A 302 -9.67 7.48 -7.30
N SER A 303 -10.00 8.02 -8.47
CA SER A 303 -9.30 7.70 -9.72
C SER A 303 -9.00 8.95 -10.52
N ALA A 304 -7.88 8.93 -11.23
CA ALA A 304 -7.48 9.98 -12.18
C ALA A 304 -6.61 9.39 -13.29
N ARG A 305 -6.56 10.07 -14.44
CA ARG A 305 -5.66 9.66 -15.55
C ARG A 305 -4.27 10.29 -15.36
N VAL A 306 -3.25 9.51 -15.73
CA VAL A 306 -1.84 9.94 -15.72
C VAL A 306 -1.18 9.62 -17.07
N ASP A 307 -0.12 10.36 -17.40
CA ASP A 307 0.60 10.19 -18.68
C ASP A 307 1.56 8.99 -18.66
N VAL A 308 2.17 8.70 -17.50
CA VAL A 308 3.12 7.60 -17.34
C VAL A 308 2.40 6.42 -16.70
N PRO A 309 2.43 5.22 -17.32
CA PRO A 309 1.81 4.05 -16.72
C PRO A 309 2.58 3.57 -15.50
N GLY A 310 1.90 2.86 -14.61
CA GLY A 310 2.52 2.17 -13.49
C GLY A 310 3.19 0.87 -13.86
N LEU A 311 4.00 0.34 -12.95
CA LEU A 311 4.46 -1.03 -13.04
C LEU A 311 3.26 -2.00 -12.95
N PRO A 312 3.29 -3.12 -13.68
CA PRO A 312 2.23 -4.11 -13.61
C PRO A 312 2.13 -4.74 -12.23
N THR A 313 0.92 -5.13 -11.84
CA THR A 313 0.70 -5.85 -10.59
C THR A 313 1.44 -7.19 -10.58
N ALA A 314 2.26 -7.41 -9.55
CA ALA A 314 2.92 -8.69 -9.33
C ALA A 314 1.98 -9.68 -8.65
N TYR A 315 2.08 -10.95 -9.04
CA TYR A 315 1.25 -12.03 -8.52
C TYR A 315 2.00 -12.86 -7.50
N PHE A 316 1.31 -13.31 -6.47
CA PHE A 316 1.79 -14.37 -5.59
C PHE A 316 1.95 -15.68 -6.37
N SER A 317 3.11 -16.32 -6.18
CA SER A 317 3.44 -17.59 -6.83
C SER A 317 3.51 -18.69 -5.79
N GLU A 318 2.83 -19.80 -6.08
CA GLU A 318 2.84 -21.02 -5.30
C GLU A 318 2.92 -22.23 -6.25
N PRO A 319 3.35 -23.43 -5.80
CA PRO A 319 3.28 -24.62 -6.62
C PRO A 319 1.85 -24.84 -7.09
N LYS A 320 1.68 -25.29 -8.33
CA LYS A 320 0.35 -25.74 -8.77
C LYS A 320 -0.05 -26.93 -7.91
N PHE A 321 -1.00 -26.72 -7.00
CA PHE A 321 -1.65 -27.85 -6.35
C PHE A 321 -2.26 -28.74 -7.43
N PRO A 322 -2.04 -30.07 -7.37
CA PRO A 322 -2.77 -30.96 -8.26
C PRO A 322 -4.27 -30.69 -8.06
N LYS A 323 -4.97 -30.40 -9.16
CA LYS A 323 -6.44 -30.26 -9.09
C LYS A 323 -6.96 -31.51 -8.40
N SER A 324 -7.62 -31.34 -7.26
CA SER A 324 -8.39 -32.43 -6.64
C SER A 324 -9.34 -33.02 -7.70
N LYS A 325 -9.16 -34.30 -7.97
CA LYS A 325 -9.98 -35.05 -8.93
C LYS A 325 -11.43 -35.10 -8.46
#